data_760424f3af6b15d3448db61d66451e71
#
_entry.id   760424f3af6b15d3448db61d66451e71
#
_cell.length_a   1.000
_cell.length_b   1.000
_cell.length_c   1.000
_cell.angle_alpha   90.00
_cell.angle_beta   90.00
_cell.angle_gamma   90.00
#
_symmetry.space_group_name_H-M   'P 1'
#
loop_
_entity.id
_entity.type
_entity.pdbx_description
1 polymer ?
#
loop_
_entity_poly.entity_id
_entity_poly.type
_entity_poly.pdbx_seq_one_letter_code
_entity_poly.pdbx_strand_id
1 'polypeptide(L)'
;MADAGKPVTVQYFYKIRWGFQDEFVELFERNHWPLLRAQMESGRLLDVRAYVPRFHGDGRGDWTFEVRITYRDWASMEDHSDPAVVARLYPDAEKLAREERRRFELVEAHWDTPLQEHPLPR
;
A
#
# COMPACT_ATOMS: atom_id res chain seq x y z
N MET A 1 -18.03 -7.01 -17.53
CA MET A 1 -17.51 -5.65 -17.58
C MET A 1 -16.22 -5.64 -18.39
N ALA A 2 -15.98 -4.56 -19.13
CA ALA A 2 -14.84 -4.47 -20.03
C ALA A 2 -13.48 -4.66 -19.32
N ASP A 3 -13.40 -4.32 -18.04
CA ASP A 3 -12.15 -4.40 -17.28
C ASP A 3 -12.01 -5.67 -16.43
N ALA A 4 -13.02 -6.57 -16.48
CA ALA A 4 -12.95 -7.83 -15.76
C ALA A 4 -11.77 -8.67 -16.27
N GLY A 5 -10.94 -9.16 -15.36
CA GLY A 5 -9.78 -9.97 -15.68
C GLY A 5 -8.53 -9.18 -16.07
N LYS A 6 -8.61 -7.85 -16.15
CA LYS A 6 -7.45 -7.01 -16.44
C LYS A 6 -6.80 -6.56 -15.15
N PRO A 7 -5.46 -6.39 -15.15
CA PRO A 7 -4.78 -5.82 -14.00
C PRO A 7 -5.26 -4.40 -13.69
N VAL A 8 -5.24 -4.09 -12.40
CA VAL A 8 -5.60 -2.76 -11.90
C VAL A 8 -4.47 -2.25 -11.02
N THR A 9 -4.03 -1.02 -11.26
CA THR A 9 -2.98 -0.38 -10.47
C THR A 9 -3.61 0.67 -9.58
N VAL A 10 -3.29 0.63 -8.30
CA VAL A 10 -3.76 1.60 -7.32
C VAL A 10 -2.56 2.31 -6.71
N GLN A 11 -2.66 3.64 -6.61
CA GLN A 11 -1.68 4.46 -5.92
C GLN A 11 -2.21 4.75 -4.53
N TYR A 12 -1.44 4.35 -3.51
CA TYR A 12 -1.75 4.61 -2.10
C TYR A 12 -0.82 5.69 -1.61
N PHE A 13 -1.36 6.89 -1.39
CA PHE A 13 -0.57 8.04 -0.98
C PHE A 13 -0.68 8.25 0.52
N TYR A 14 0.44 8.57 1.15
CA TYR A 14 0.52 8.89 2.57
C TYR A 14 1.22 10.22 2.75
N LYS A 15 0.67 11.06 3.61
CA LYS A 15 1.35 12.25 4.10
C LYS A 15 1.66 12.03 5.57
N ILE A 16 2.94 11.90 5.88
CA ILE A 16 3.40 11.58 7.22
C ILE A 16 3.77 12.85 7.96
N ARG A 17 3.52 12.89 9.27
CA ARG A 17 3.88 14.02 10.12
C ARG A 17 5.37 14.30 10.05
N TRP A 18 5.73 15.57 10.08
CA TRP A 18 7.13 15.99 10.08
C TRP A 18 7.89 15.32 11.23
N GLY A 19 9.06 14.77 10.90
CA GLY A 19 9.94 14.11 11.87
C GLY A 19 9.63 12.62 12.08
N PHE A 20 8.57 12.08 11.47
CA PHE A 20 8.15 10.69 11.72
C PHE A 20 8.23 9.80 10.48
N GLN A 21 8.81 10.29 9.39
CA GLN A 21 8.90 9.51 8.14
C GLN A 21 9.64 8.20 8.34
N ASP A 22 10.79 8.24 8.99
CA ASP A 22 11.60 7.04 9.17
C ASP A 22 10.89 5.99 10.04
N GLU A 23 10.22 6.43 11.09
CA GLU A 23 9.45 5.53 11.94
C GLU A 23 8.30 4.89 11.15
N PHE A 24 7.60 5.67 10.32
CA PHE A 24 6.51 5.14 9.49
C PHE A 24 7.03 4.09 8.51
N VAL A 25 8.12 4.38 7.81
CA VAL A 25 8.69 3.45 6.83
C VAL A 25 9.14 2.16 7.50
N GLU A 26 9.76 2.26 8.67
CA GLU A 26 10.20 1.09 9.42
C GLU A 26 9.00 0.21 9.84
N LEU A 27 7.92 0.81 10.31
CA LEU A 27 6.71 0.08 10.68
C LEU A 27 6.03 -0.54 9.45
N PHE A 28 6.02 0.18 8.32
CA PHE A 28 5.50 -0.34 7.06
C PHE A 28 6.29 -1.57 6.61
N GLU A 29 7.61 -1.48 6.61
CA GLU A 29 8.47 -2.58 6.16
C GLU A 29 8.37 -3.80 7.08
N ARG A 30 8.15 -3.60 8.36
CA ARG A 30 8.04 -4.68 9.33
C ARG A 30 6.67 -5.33 9.32
N ASN A 31 5.59 -4.53 9.25
CA ASN A 31 4.23 -5.02 9.52
C ASN A 31 3.30 -5.04 8.31
N HIS A 32 3.70 -4.49 7.18
CA HIS A 32 2.84 -4.45 6.00
C HIS A 32 3.53 -5.06 4.76
N TRP A 33 4.78 -4.74 4.55
CA TRP A 33 5.51 -5.25 3.39
C TRP A 33 5.56 -6.79 3.34
N PRO A 34 5.81 -7.52 4.44
CA PRO A 34 5.81 -8.99 4.37
C PRO A 34 4.47 -9.57 3.92
N LEU A 35 3.35 -8.94 4.32
CA LEU A 35 2.03 -9.38 3.89
C LEU A 35 1.83 -9.13 2.40
N LEU A 36 2.23 -7.96 1.90
CA LEU A 36 2.13 -7.65 0.47
C LEU A 36 2.98 -8.63 -0.34
N ARG A 37 4.18 -8.95 0.14
CA ARG A 37 5.06 -9.90 -0.53
C ARG A 37 4.44 -11.29 -0.59
N ALA A 38 3.79 -11.73 0.48
CA ALA A 38 3.08 -13.01 0.50
C ALA A 38 1.94 -13.03 -0.53
N GLN A 39 1.24 -11.90 -0.69
CA GLN A 39 0.18 -11.77 -1.68
C GLN A 39 0.73 -11.75 -3.12
N MET A 40 1.95 -11.26 -3.33
CA MET A 40 2.61 -11.40 -4.62
C MET A 40 2.93 -12.87 -4.92
N GLU A 41 3.41 -13.59 -3.93
CA GLU A 41 3.72 -15.02 -4.08
C GLU A 41 2.45 -15.83 -4.40
N SER A 42 1.30 -15.44 -3.87
CA SER A 42 0.02 -16.11 -4.15
C SER A 42 -0.57 -15.74 -5.52
N GLY A 43 -0.01 -14.74 -6.20
CA GLY A 43 -0.49 -14.29 -7.49
C GLY A 43 -1.62 -13.27 -7.42
N ARG A 44 -2.06 -12.90 -6.24
CA ARG A 44 -3.09 -11.84 -6.07
C ARG A 44 -2.57 -10.48 -6.52
N LEU A 45 -1.33 -10.17 -6.15
CA LEU A 45 -0.65 -8.95 -6.57
C LEU A 45 0.40 -9.27 -7.62
N LEU A 46 0.45 -8.46 -8.66
CA LEU A 46 1.44 -8.61 -9.74
C LEU A 46 2.69 -7.79 -9.48
N ASP A 47 2.56 -6.65 -8.80
CA ASP A 47 3.69 -5.76 -8.54
C ASP A 47 3.39 -4.88 -7.34
N VAL A 48 4.42 -4.59 -6.55
CA VAL A 48 4.36 -3.65 -5.44
C VAL A 48 5.62 -2.81 -5.47
N ARG A 49 5.45 -1.49 -5.53
CA ARG A 49 6.55 -0.54 -5.53
C ARG A 49 6.28 0.58 -4.54
N ALA A 50 7.33 1.10 -3.95
CA ALA A 50 7.23 2.23 -3.04
C ALA A 50 8.05 3.40 -3.58
N TYR A 51 7.55 4.61 -3.36
CA TYR A 51 8.18 5.83 -3.86
C TYR A 51 8.21 6.88 -2.77
N VAL A 52 9.25 7.70 -2.80
CA VAL A 52 9.31 8.92 -2.00
C VAL A 52 9.51 10.09 -2.96
N PRO A 53 8.97 11.28 -2.68
CA PRO A 53 9.18 12.42 -3.55
C PRO A 53 10.63 12.92 -3.44
N ARG A 54 11.20 13.37 -4.56
CA ARG A 54 12.53 13.99 -4.53
C ARG A 54 12.48 15.40 -3.94
N PHE A 55 11.36 16.09 -4.17
CA PHE A 55 11.14 17.43 -3.68
C PHE A 55 9.72 17.52 -3.12
N HIS A 56 9.52 18.37 -2.11
CA HIS A 56 8.16 18.65 -1.65
C HIS A 56 7.54 19.75 -2.50
N GLY A 57 6.23 19.78 -2.58
CA GLY A 57 5.50 20.82 -3.29
C GLY A 57 5.16 22.00 -2.36
N ASP A 58 3.94 22.53 -2.52
CA ASP A 58 3.52 23.73 -1.80
C ASP A 58 2.71 23.42 -0.52
N GLY A 59 2.63 22.17 -0.14
CA GLY A 59 1.93 21.72 1.07
C GLY A 59 0.46 21.36 0.88
N ARG A 60 -0.13 21.61 -0.29
CA ARG A 60 -1.57 21.36 -0.49
C ARG A 60 -1.88 19.91 -0.81
N GLY A 61 -1.12 19.30 -1.69
CA GLY A 61 -1.31 17.92 -2.08
C GLY A 61 -0.05 17.08 -1.91
N ASP A 62 0.85 17.52 -1.03
CA ASP A 62 2.12 16.84 -0.84
C ASP A 62 1.92 15.49 -0.19
N TRP A 63 2.47 14.48 -0.81
CA TRP A 63 2.60 13.18 -0.19
C TRP A 63 4.07 12.95 0.16
N THR A 64 4.33 12.09 1.14
CA THR A 64 5.69 11.78 1.59
C THR A 64 6.07 10.33 1.34
N PHE A 65 5.10 9.48 1.05
CA PHE A 65 5.32 8.07 0.75
C PHE A 65 4.18 7.58 -0.14
N GLU A 66 4.52 6.87 -1.21
CA GLU A 66 3.53 6.25 -2.09
C GLU A 66 3.81 4.76 -2.20
N VAL A 67 2.78 3.94 -2.05
CA VAL A 67 2.83 2.52 -2.39
C VAL A 67 1.98 2.32 -3.64
N ARG A 68 2.55 1.73 -4.67
CA ARG A 68 1.85 1.45 -5.91
C ARG A 68 1.69 -0.05 -6.04
N ILE A 69 0.43 -0.51 -6.05
CA ILE A 69 0.11 -1.94 -6.10
C ILE A 69 -0.63 -2.24 -7.39
N THR A 70 -0.15 -3.23 -8.14
CA THR A 70 -0.87 -3.74 -9.30
C THR A 70 -1.50 -5.07 -8.90
N TYR A 71 -2.82 -5.08 -8.87
CA TYR A 71 -3.61 -6.27 -8.57
C TYR A 71 -3.88 -7.05 -9.86
N ARG A 72 -4.03 -8.36 -9.73
CA ARG A 72 -4.35 -9.24 -10.87
C ARG A 72 -5.61 -8.79 -11.58
N ASP A 73 -6.64 -8.39 -10.84
CA ASP A 73 -7.91 -7.91 -11.36
C ASP A 73 -8.67 -7.15 -10.27
N TRP A 74 -9.82 -6.60 -10.62
CA TRP A 74 -10.66 -5.86 -9.66
C TRP A 74 -11.12 -6.72 -8.49
N ALA A 75 -11.49 -7.99 -8.76
CA ALA A 75 -11.94 -8.89 -7.71
C ALA A 75 -10.82 -9.13 -6.69
N SER A 76 -9.58 -9.29 -7.16
CA SER A 76 -8.43 -9.45 -6.27
C SER A 76 -8.17 -8.23 -5.41
N MET A 77 -8.47 -7.04 -5.91
CA MET A 77 -8.33 -5.81 -5.13
C MET A 77 -9.27 -5.78 -3.93
N GLU A 78 -10.46 -6.34 -4.08
CA GLU A 78 -11.46 -6.37 -3.02
C GLU A 78 -11.28 -7.53 -2.05
N ASP A 79 -10.47 -8.52 -2.39
CA ASP A 79 -10.22 -9.66 -1.53
C ASP A 79 -9.48 -9.25 -0.26
N HIS A 80 -9.76 -9.96 0.82
CA HIS A 80 -9.06 -9.77 2.08
C HIS A 80 -7.90 -10.75 2.20
N SER A 81 -6.91 -10.36 3.00
CA SER A 81 -5.79 -11.24 3.32
C SER A 81 -6.26 -12.47 4.08
N ASP A 82 -5.68 -13.62 3.78
CA ASP A 82 -5.96 -14.86 4.50
C ASP A 82 -5.51 -14.72 5.96
N PRO A 83 -6.43 -14.88 6.93
CA PRO A 83 -6.06 -14.78 8.35
C PRO A 83 -4.95 -15.73 8.77
N ALA A 84 -4.85 -16.90 8.15
CA ALA A 84 -3.79 -17.86 8.45
C ALA A 84 -2.42 -17.34 8.02
N VAL A 85 -2.34 -16.63 6.91
CA VAL A 85 -1.10 -15.99 6.45
C VAL A 85 -0.70 -14.88 7.40
N VAL A 86 -1.66 -14.05 7.81
CA VAL A 86 -1.40 -12.96 8.76
C VAL A 86 -0.87 -13.53 10.08
N ALA A 87 -1.51 -14.58 10.61
CA ALA A 87 -1.09 -15.20 11.87
C ALA A 87 0.31 -15.82 11.76
N ARG A 88 0.65 -16.38 10.60
CA ARG A 88 1.98 -16.97 10.39
C ARG A 88 3.06 -15.90 10.34
N LEU A 89 2.80 -14.80 9.63
CA LEU A 89 3.77 -13.70 9.50
C LEU A 89 3.91 -12.89 10.77
N TYR A 90 2.82 -12.76 11.52
CA TYR A 90 2.76 -11.92 12.71
C TYR A 90 2.15 -12.72 13.86
N PRO A 91 2.92 -13.62 14.49
CA PRO A 91 2.39 -14.49 15.54
C PRO A 91 1.95 -13.74 16.82
N ASP A 92 2.52 -12.57 17.08
CA ASP A 92 2.10 -11.73 18.20
C ASP A 92 1.05 -10.73 17.73
N ALA A 93 -0.21 -11.12 17.81
CA ALA A 93 -1.32 -10.30 17.31
C ALA A 93 -1.49 -8.98 18.08
N GLU A 94 -1.18 -8.96 19.38
CA GLU A 94 -1.27 -7.73 20.18
C GLU A 94 -0.21 -6.73 19.77
N LYS A 95 1.00 -7.21 19.53
CA LYS A 95 2.09 -6.36 19.04
C LYS A 95 1.74 -5.79 17.67
N LEU A 96 1.23 -6.63 16.77
CA LEU A 96 0.81 -6.17 15.43
C LEU A 96 -0.24 -5.08 15.54
N ALA A 97 -1.28 -5.29 16.34
CA ALA A 97 -2.36 -4.32 16.50
C ALA A 97 -1.83 -2.98 17.06
N ARG A 98 -0.91 -3.04 18.02
CA ARG A 98 -0.31 -1.84 18.62
C ARG A 98 0.55 -1.10 17.62
N GLU A 99 1.36 -1.81 16.84
CA GLU A 99 2.25 -1.21 15.85
C GLU A 99 1.50 -0.69 14.63
N GLU A 100 0.43 -1.36 14.21
CA GLU A 100 -0.44 -0.85 13.14
C GLU A 100 -1.13 0.43 13.58
N ARG A 101 -1.61 0.49 14.82
CA ARG A 101 -2.19 1.73 15.35
C ARG A 101 -1.16 2.84 15.35
N ARG A 102 0.06 2.56 15.82
CA ARG A 102 1.13 3.57 15.82
C ARG A 102 1.42 4.06 14.42
N ARG A 103 1.48 3.15 13.44
CA ARG A 103 1.76 3.52 12.05
C ARG A 103 0.73 4.51 11.54
N PHE A 104 -0.55 4.29 11.82
CA PHE A 104 -1.61 5.19 11.37
C PHE A 104 -1.67 6.50 12.17
N GLU A 105 -1.23 6.52 13.44
CA GLU A 105 -1.11 7.75 14.21
C GLU A 105 -0.12 8.74 13.58
N LEU A 106 0.85 8.25 12.82
CA LEU A 106 1.85 9.08 12.17
C LEU A 106 1.36 9.70 10.86
N VAL A 107 0.19 9.30 10.37
CA VAL A 107 -0.34 9.73 9.08
C VAL A 107 -1.22 10.97 9.25
N GLU A 108 -0.87 12.05 8.55
CA GLU A 108 -1.74 13.24 8.48
C GLU A 108 -2.87 13.07 7.47
N ALA A 109 -2.54 12.45 6.32
CA ALA A 109 -3.50 12.24 5.24
C ALA A 109 -3.13 10.99 4.47
N HIS A 110 -4.15 10.30 3.96
CA HIS A 110 -3.97 9.07 3.20
C HIS A 110 -5.11 8.99 2.19
N TRP A 111 -4.77 8.72 0.93
CA TRP A 111 -5.77 8.57 -0.11
C TRP A 111 -5.32 7.55 -1.14
N ASP A 112 -6.30 6.91 -1.76
CA ASP A 112 -6.10 5.83 -2.72
C ASP A 112 -6.63 6.26 -4.08
N THR A 113 -5.83 6.09 -5.12
CA THR A 113 -6.21 6.47 -6.47
C THR A 113 -6.07 5.27 -7.40
N PRO A 114 -7.16 4.55 -7.68
CA PRO A 114 -7.13 3.53 -8.71
C PRO A 114 -6.95 4.19 -10.08
N LEU A 115 -6.15 3.57 -10.92
CA LEU A 115 -5.83 4.10 -12.24
C LEU A 115 -6.60 3.33 -13.32
N GLN A 116 -7.01 4.06 -14.35
CA GLN A 116 -7.52 3.47 -15.57
C GLN A 116 -6.62 3.94 -16.69
N GLU A 117 -6.07 2.99 -17.45
CA GLU A 117 -5.23 3.35 -18.59
C GLU A 117 -6.05 4.09 -19.63
N HIS A 118 -5.49 5.19 -20.13
CA HIS A 118 -6.04 5.90 -21.27
C HIS A 118 -5.16 5.59 -22.48
N PRO A 119 -5.64 4.77 -23.44
CA PRO A 119 -4.81 4.41 -24.59
C PRO A 119 -4.48 5.64 -25.43
N LEU A 120 -3.23 5.75 -25.81
CA LEU A 120 -2.78 6.83 -26.67
C LEU A 120 -2.69 6.32 -28.12
N PRO A 121 -3.04 7.14 -29.10
CA PRO A 121 -2.92 6.74 -30.50
C PRO A 121 -1.44 6.58 -30.88
N ARG A 122 -1.19 5.65 -31.78
CA ARG A 122 0.15 5.43 -32.35
C ARG A 122 0.40 6.33 -33.53
#